data_e1b7aab0db77a4e21aca32fa178eb0ab
#
_entry.id   e1b7aab0db77a4e21aca32fa178eb0ab
#
_cell.length_a   1.000
_cell.length_b   1.000
_cell.length_c   1.000
_cell.angle_alpha   90.00
_cell.angle_beta   90.00
_cell.angle_gamma   90.00
#
_symmetry.space_group_name_H-M   'P 1'
#
loop_
_entity.id
_entity.type
_entity.pdbx_description
1 polymer ?
#
loop_
_entity_poly.entity_id
_entity_poly.type
_entity_poly.pdbx_seq_one_letter_code
_entity_poly.pdbx_strand_id
1 'polypeptide(L)'
;MKAIVIKADNKKPVLIWQEVSDISFGPAEVLVAIRATAVNRADLLQARGYYPPPEGVSEILGLEMSGVVAAVGAEVKNWHVGDRVLALLPGGGYAEHVAVHHDLLLELPQSWSWAQGAAVPEVWLTAFLNLFLEGQLKPGQAVLIHAGGSGVGTAGIQMARESGATVFTTAGSDQKLTKCRELGARLAINYKIQDFSREILTATAGQGVDLVLDPVGGSYLQQNLQILKENGRLVSIGLLGGRTAEIDLGWVLGKSLRIIGSRLRSRSLEEKISITRKFKRQFWPLLNEGKIWPVIDRVFPIIEAQAAHEYVRENRNIGKVILEIDVV
;
A
#
# COMPACT_ATOMS: atom_id res chain seq x y z
N MET A 1 -12.66 -24.86 1.40
CA MET A 1 -11.33 -24.24 1.30
C MET A 1 -10.79 -23.86 2.67
N LYS A 2 -9.48 -23.60 2.78
CA LYS A 2 -8.91 -23.06 4.04
C LYS A 2 -8.69 -21.56 3.95
N ALA A 3 -8.80 -20.88 5.11
CA ALA A 3 -8.52 -19.46 5.26
C ALA A 3 -8.05 -19.12 6.67
N ILE A 4 -7.44 -17.94 6.83
CA ILE A 4 -7.16 -17.37 8.14
C ILE A 4 -8.46 -16.80 8.72
N VAL A 5 -8.84 -17.34 9.86
CA VAL A 5 -9.99 -16.88 10.66
C VAL A 5 -9.47 -16.17 11.91
N ILE A 6 -10.10 -15.05 12.25
CA ILE A 6 -9.80 -14.30 13.46
C ILE A 6 -10.62 -14.90 14.61
N LYS A 7 -9.93 -15.41 15.63
CA LYS A 7 -10.56 -15.81 16.91
C LYS A 7 -10.15 -14.86 18.02
N ALA A 8 -11.03 -14.63 18.98
CA ALA A 8 -10.70 -13.87 20.17
C ALA A 8 -10.17 -14.82 21.24
N ASP A 9 -8.95 -14.60 21.71
CA ASP A 9 -8.41 -15.23 22.91
C ASP A 9 -8.00 -14.12 23.89
N ASN A 10 -8.62 -14.11 25.07
CA ASN A 10 -8.37 -13.10 26.12
C ASN A 10 -8.34 -11.65 25.59
N LYS A 11 -9.29 -11.28 24.71
CA LYS A 11 -9.41 -9.99 24.02
C LYS A 11 -8.29 -9.68 23.02
N LYS A 12 -7.42 -10.63 22.69
CA LYS A 12 -6.42 -10.49 21.63
C LYS A 12 -6.85 -11.28 20.40
N PRO A 13 -6.66 -10.73 19.17
CA PRO A 13 -6.92 -11.48 17.96
C PRO A 13 -5.86 -12.57 17.79
N VAL A 14 -6.31 -13.80 17.52
CA VAL A 14 -5.49 -14.94 17.14
C VAL A 14 -5.86 -15.34 15.71
N LEU A 15 -4.89 -15.47 14.85
CA LEU A 15 -5.05 -15.82 13.44
C LEU A 15 -4.85 -17.32 13.26
N ILE A 16 -5.88 -18.03 12.82
CA ILE A 16 -5.87 -19.49 12.71
C ILE A 16 -6.18 -19.90 11.27
N TRP A 17 -5.31 -20.70 10.66
CA TRP A 17 -5.56 -21.35 9.39
C TRP A 17 -6.47 -22.54 9.58
N GLN A 18 -7.69 -22.48 9.04
CA GLN A 18 -8.69 -23.53 9.22
C GLN A 18 -9.62 -23.65 8.01
N GLU A 19 -10.38 -24.72 7.96
CA GLU A 19 -11.45 -24.94 7.00
C GLU A 19 -12.57 -23.91 7.15
N VAL A 20 -13.03 -23.38 6.01
CA VAL A 20 -14.18 -22.50 5.86
C VAL A 20 -14.99 -22.95 4.65
N SER A 21 -16.23 -22.45 4.49
CA SER A 21 -17.03 -22.70 3.30
C SER A 21 -16.32 -22.25 2.03
N ASP A 22 -16.52 -22.97 0.95
CA ASP A 22 -16.07 -22.55 -0.36
C ASP A 22 -16.79 -21.26 -0.80
N ILE A 23 -16.13 -20.49 -1.65
CA ILE A 23 -16.69 -19.24 -2.17
C ILE A 23 -17.41 -19.49 -3.49
N SER A 24 -18.48 -18.74 -3.73
CA SER A 24 -19.10 -18.60 -5.03
C SER A 24 -18.56 -17.35 -5.73
N PHE A 25 -18.64 -17.32 -7.06
CA PHE A 25 -18.24 -16.17 -7.85
C PHE A 25 -19.29 -15.85 -8.92
N GLY A 26 -19.36 -14.57 -9.29
CA GLY A 26 -20.34 -14.05 -10.23
C GLY A 26 -19.91 -14.16 -11.70
N PRO A 27 -20.79 -13.79 -12.65
CA PRO A 27 -20.51 -13.90 -14.08
C PRO A 27 -19.35 -13.01 -14.56
N ALA A 28 -19.10 -11.87 -13.90
CA ALA A 28 -17.99 -10.96 -14.23
C ALA A 28 -16.74 -11.19 -13.36
N GLU A 29 -16.71 -12.26 -12.57
CA GLU A 29 -15.62 -12.55 -11.65
C GLU A 29 -14.77 -13.73 -12.12
N VAL A 30 -13.56 -13.77 -11.63
CA VAL A 30 -12.59 -14.84 -11.80
C VAL A 30 -12.30 -15.45 -10.45
N LEU A 31 -12.38 -16.76 -10.34
CA LEU A 31 -11.91 -17.49 -9.16
C LEU A 31 -10.40 -17.70 -9.29
N VAL A 32 -9.65 -17.19 -8.34
CA VAL A 32 -8.20 -17.31 -8.32
C VAL A 32 -7.76 -18.22 -7.18
N ALA A 33 -6.97 -19.25 -7.48
CA ALA A 33 -6.21 -20.03 -6.53
C ALA A 33 -5.00 -19.22 -6.09
N ILE A 34 -5.02 -18.72 -4.85
CA ILE A 34 -3.99 -17.84 -4.32
C ILE A 34 -2.70 -18.63 -4.05
N ARG A 35 -1.56 -18.07 -4.44
CA ARG A 35 -0.21 -18.60 -4.17
C ARG A 35 0.52 -17.74 -3.15
N ALA A 36 0.28 -16.44 -3.16
CA ALA A 36 0.82 -15.53 -2.16
C ALA A 36 -0.12 -14.34 -1.94
N THR A 37 -0.10 -13.83 -0.74
CA THR A 37 -0.71 -12.58 -0.30
C THR A 37 0.30 -11.79 0.52
N ALA A 38 -0.06 -10.60 1.01
CA ALA A 38 0.88 -9.81 1.79
C ALA A 38 0.21 -9.09 2.95
N VAL A 39 0.98 -8.85 4.01
CA VAL A 39 0.52 -8.15 5.21
C VAL A 39 0.50 -6.65 4.98
N ASN A 40 -0.62 -6.02 5.30
CA ASN A 40 -0.84 -4.59 5.30
C ASN A 40 -1.25 -4.08 6.69
N ARG A 41 -0.98 -2.81 7.01
CA ARG A 41 -1.40 -2.22 8.29
C ARG A 41 -2.91 -2.31 8.51
N ALA A 42 -3.69 -2.24 7.44
CA ALA A 42 -5.13 -2.38 7.48
C ALA A 42 -5.57 -3.77 8.01
N ASP A 43 -4.83 -4.84 7.68
CA ASP A 43 -5.09 -6.19 8.18
C ASP A 43 -4.92 -6.26 9.71
N LEU A 44 -3.86 -5.62 10.24
CA LEU A 44 -3.62 -5.53 11.69
C LEU A 44 -4.74 -4.75 12.41
N LEU A 45 -5.25 -3.70 11.77
CA LEU A 45 -6.35 -2.89 12.30
C LEU A 45 -7.68 -3.65 12.21
N GLN A 46 -7.93 -4.35 11.10
CA GLN A 46 -9.12 -5.18 10.93
C GLN A 46 -9.15 -6.31 11.97
N ALA A 47 -8.05 -7.01 12.16
CA ALA A 47 -7.95 -8.07 13.14
C ALA A 47 -8.30 -7.61 14.58
N ARG A 48 -8.10 -6.33 14.87
CA ARG A 48 -8.41 -5.69 16.16
C ARG A 48 -9.76 -4.98 16.19
N GLY A 49 -10.55 -5.03 15.10
CA GLY A 49 -11.86 -4.37 14.99
C GLY A 49 -11.82 -2.86 14.74
N TYR A 50 -10.63 -2.26 14.48
CA TYR A 50 -10.51 -0.81 14.24
C TYR A 50 -10.69 -0.41 12.77
N TYR A 51 -10.72 -1.36 11.85
CA TYR A 51 -10.88 -1.12 10.43
C TYR A 51 -11.73 -2.24 9.79
N PRO A 52 -13.04 -2.27 10.07
CA PRO A 52 -13.92 -3.32 9.56
C PRO A 52 -13.97 -3.30 8.02
N PRO A 53 -14.21 -4.45 7.37
CA PRO A 53 -14.44 -4.50 5.93
C PRO A 53 -15.68 -3.68 5.57
N PRO A 54 -15.76 -3.13 4.35
CA PRO A 54 -16.99 -2.57 3.82
C PRO A 54 -18.12 -3.59 3.81
N GLU A 55 -19.36 -3.12 3.81
CA GLU A 55 -20.55 -3.99 3.74
C GLU A 55 -20.50 -4.87 2.48
N GLY A 56 -20.85 -6.14 2.61
CA GLY A 56 -20.83 -7.12 1.51
C GLY A 56 -19.44 -7.65 1.13
N VAL A 57 -18.39 -7.19 1.80
CA VAL A 57 -17.02 -7.69 1.58
C VAL A 57 -16.68 -8.79 2.58
N SER A 58 -15.87 -9.77 2.16
CA SER A 58 -15.37 -10.85 3.00
C SER A 58 -14.73 -10.33 4.29
N GLU A 59 -15.06 -10.96 5.42
CA GLU A 59 -14.40 -10.70 6.71
C GLU A 59 -12.99 -11.30 6.80
N ILE A 60 -12.66 -12.23 5.89
CA ILE A 60 -11.30 -12.79 5.79
C ILE A 60 -10.33 -11.66 5.44
N LEU A 61 -9.19 -11.61 6.13
CA LEU A 61 -8.12 -10.64 5.92
C LEU A 61 -7.52 -10.74 4.51
N GLY A 62 -6.69 -9.77 4.17
CA GLY A 62 -5.87 -9.76 2.95
C GLY A 62 -6.44 -8.87 1.85
N LEU A 63 -5.67 -7.84 1.51
CA LEU A 63 -6.07 -6.78 0.58
C LEU A 63 -5.42 -6.90 -0.81
N GLU A 64 -4.66 -7.97 -1.02
CA GLU A 64 -3.97 -8.23 -2.28
C GLU A 64 -3.60 -9.71 -2.40
N MET A 65 -3.35 -10.14 -3.62
CA MET A 65 -2.90 -11.51 -3.88
C MET A 65 -2.14 -11.61 -5.19
N SER A 66 -1.41 -12.72 -5.34
CA SER A 66 -1.00 -13.30 -6.61
C SER A 66 -1.38 -14.78 -6.65
N GLY A 67 -1.72 -15.28 -7.82
CA GLY A 67 -2.17 -16.66 -7.96
C GLY A 67 -2.46 -17.07 -9.39
N VAL A 68 -3.17 -18.18 -9.52
CA VAL A 68 -3.54 -18.79 -10.80
C VAL A 68 -5.06 -18.76 -10.96
N VAL A 69 -5.53 -18.40 -12.13
CA VAL A 69 -6.95 -18.48 -12.48
C VAL A 69 -7.41 -19.93 -12.42
N ALA A 70 -8.35 -20.24 -11.53
CA ALA A 70 -8.93 -21.57 -11.33
C ALA A 70 -10.24 -21.75 -12.09
N ALA A 71 -11.06 -20.68 -12.22
CA ALA A 71 -12.29 -20.67 -13.00
C ALA A 71 -12.62 -19.23 -13.42
N VAL A 72 -13.45 -19.09 -14.46
CA VAL A 72 -13.89 -17.80 -15.00
C VAL A 72 -15.41 -17.74 -15.10
N GLY A 73 -16.00 -16.59 -14.79
CA GLY A 73 -17.42 -16.34 -14.97
C GLY A 73 -17.81 -16.18 -16.44
N ALA A 74 -19.09 -16.33 -16.74
CA ALA A 74 -19.59 -16.39 -18.13
C ALA A 74 -19.38 -15.09 -18.95
N GLU A 75 -19.20 -13.96 -18.29
CA GLU A 75 -18.93 -12.66 -18.94
C GLU A 75 -17.44 -12.35 -19.13
N VAL A 76 -16.56 -13.16 -18.54
CA VAL A 76 -15.09 -12.97 -18.60
C VAL A 76 -14.57 -13.44 -19.96
N LYS A 77 -13.91 -12.55 -20.71
CA LYS A 77 -13.41 -12.84 -22.08
C LYS A 77 -11.88 -12.85 -22.17
N ASN A 78 -11.21 -12.15 -21.25
CA ASN A 78 -9.78 -11.84 -21.39
C ASN A 78 -8.89 -12.67 -20.45
N TRP A 79 -9.47 -13.60 -19.68
CA TRP A 79 -8.75 -14.45 -18.74
C TRP A 79 -9.13 -15.91 -18.95
N HIS A 80 -8.15 -16.80 -18.77
CA HIS A 80 -8.31 -18.23 -18.96
C HIS A 80 -7.79 -18.98 -17.73
N VAL A 81 -8.33 -20.19 -17.51
CA VAL A 81 -7.81 -21.10 -16.47
C VAL A 81 -6.32 -21.35 -16.72
N GLY A 82 -5.52 -21.19 -15.69
CA GLY A 82 -4.06 -21.31 -15.74
C GLY A 82 -3.32 -19.97 -15.86
N ASP A 83 -3.98 -18.88 -16.17
CA ASP A 83 -3.34 -17.56 -16.23
C ASP A 83 -2.77 -17.16 -14.88
N ARG A 84 -1.58 -16.59 -14.88
CA ARG A 84 -0.91 -16.05 -13.69
C ARG A 84 -1.34 -14.60 -13.47
N VAL A 85 -1.89 -14.32 -12.31
CA VAL A 85 -2.50 -13.01 -12.03
C VAL A 85 -2.12 -12.46 -10.66
N LEU A 86 -2.29 -11.15 -10.51
CA LEU A 86 -2.26 -10.44 -9.24
C LEU A 86 -3.40 -9.42 -9.19
N ALA A 87 -3.89 -9.09 -8.00
CA ALA A 87 -4.96 -8.10 -7.85
C ALA A 87 -4.99 -7.44 -6.48
N LEU A 88 -5.50 -6.19 -6.49
CA LEU A 88 -6.02 -5.52 -5.31
C LEU A 88 -7.34 -6.16 -4.89
N LEU A 89 -7.50 -6.41 -3.60
CA LEU A 89 -8.69 -7.00 -3.01
C LEU A 89 -9.33 -6.07 -1.96
N PRO A 90 -10.64 -6.12 -1.80
CA PRO A 90 -11.29 -5.46 -0.67
C PRO A 90 -11.20 -6.28 0.64
N GLY A 91 -10.86 -7.56 0.54
CA GLY A 91 -10.71 -8.57 1.58
C GLY A 91 -10.56 -9.95 0.95
N GLY A 92 -10.35 -11.01 1.77
CA GLY A 92 -10.33 -12.40 1.30
C GLY A 92 -8.98 -12.94 0.85
N GLY A 93 -7.90 -12.13 0.87
CA GLY A 93 -6.58 -12.56 0.39
C GLY A 93 -5.87 -13.61 1.27
N TYR A 94 -6.28 -13.80 2.53
CA TYR A 94 -5.70 -14.81 3.41
C TYR A 94 -6.47 -16.13 3.33
N ALA A 95 -6.70 -16.62 2.13
CA ALA A 95 -7.44 -17.84 1.83
C ALA A 95 -6.82 -18.59 0.64
N GLU A 96 -7.19 -19.85 0.45
CA GLU A 96 -6.77 -20.63 -0.72
C GLU A 96 -7.34 -20.07 -2.04
N HIS A 97 -8.55 -19.49 -1.98
CA HIS A 97 -9.23 -18.95 -3.16
C HIS A 97 -9.88 -17.60 -2.87
N VAL A 98 -9.98 -16.77 -3.90
CA VAL A 98 -10.70 -15.50 -3.88
C VAL A 98 -11.42 -15.27 -5.20
N ALA A 99 -12.62 -14.67 -5.14
CA ALA A 99 -13.33 -14.17 -6.32
C ALA A 99 -12.93 -12.71 -6.57
N VAL A 100 -12.56 -12.37 -7.79
CA VAL A 100 -12.08 -11.04 -8.19
C VAL A 100 -12.77 -10.62 -9.48
N HIS A 101 -13.31 -9.39 -9.54
CA HIS A 101 -13.80 -8.84 -10.77
C HIS A 101 -12.70 -8.80 -11.84
N HIS A 102 -12.95 -9.32 -13.02
CA HIS A 102 -11.95 -9.54 -14.07
C HIS A 102 -11.14 -8.29 -14.46
N ASP A 103 -11.71 -7.10 -14.35
CA ASP A 103 -11.04 -5.82 -14.65
C ASP A 103 -10.05 -5.34 -13.60
N LEU A 104 -10.02 -5.94 -12.41
CA LEU A 104 -9.03 -5.65 -11.37
C LEU A 104 -7.76 -6.51 -11.51
N LEU A 105 -7.80 -7.55 -12.33
CA LEU A 105 -6.67 -8.44 -12.53
C LEU A 105 -5.57 -7.78 -13.37
N LEU A 106 -4.34 -8.01 -12.94
CA LEU A 106 -3.15 -7.72 -13.71
C LEU A 106 -2.43 -9.04 -14.01
N GLU A 107 -1.87 -9.16 -15.20
CA GLU A 107 -1.05 -10.31 -15.57
C GLU A 107 0.24 -10.33 -14.75
N LEU A 108 0.54 -11.45 -14.10
CA LEU A 108 1.81 -11.66 -13.42
C LEU A 108 2.87 -12.15 -14.42
N PRO A 109 3.95 -11.39 -14.67
CA PRO A 109 4.99 -11.80 -15.59
C PRO A 109 5.56 -13.20 -15.27
N GLN A 110 5.91 -13.98 -16.28
CA GLN A 110 6.44 -15.34 -16.10
C GLN A 110 7.74 -15.36 -15.30
N SER A 111 8.55 -14.32 -15.41
CA SER A 111 9.82 -14.17 -14.67
C SER A 111 9.64 -13.79 -13.20
N TRP A 112 8.44 -13.42 -12.77
CA TRP A 112 8.19 -13.01 -11.39
C TRP A 112 7.77 -14.19 -10.52
N SER A 113 8.24 -14.19 -9.27
CA SER A 113 7.72 -15.06 -8.22
C SER A 113 6.33 -14.64 -7.77
N TRP A 114 5.61 -15.53 -7.10
CA TRP A 114 4.32 -15.21 -6.47
C TRP A 114 4.48 -14.13 -5.41
N ALA A 115 5.56 -14.19 -4.63
CA ALA A 115 5.88 -13.17 -3.63
C ALA A 115 6.04 -11.78 -4.25
N GLN A 116 6.71 -11.66 -5.41
CA GLN A 116 6.83 -10.39 -6.13
C GLN A 116 5.47 -9.88 -6.60
N GLY A 117 4.62 -10.78 -7.12
CA GLY A 117 3.26 -10.42 -7.52
C GLY A 117 2.41 -9.91 -6.36
N ALA A 118 2.43 -10.60 -5.23
CA ALA A 118 1.68 -10.23 -4.04
C ALA A 118 2.19 -8.95 -3.36
N ALA A 119 3.40 -8.50 -3.67
CA ALA A 119 3.99 -7.29 -3.10
C ALA A 119 3.57 -5.99 -3.80
N VAL A 120 2.74 -6.07 -4.85
CA VAL A 120 2.44 -4.92 -5.70
C VAL A 120 1.07 -4.30 -5.42
N PRO A 121 -0.08 -5.00 -5.49
CA PRO A 121 -1.38 -4.37 -5.70
C PRO A 121 -1.73 -3.28 -4.67
N GLU A 122 -1.68 -3.59 -3.39
CA GLU A 122 -2.14 -2.65 -2.36
C GLU A 122 -1.23 -1.42 -2.25
N VAL A 123 0.07 -1.63 -2.12
CA VAL A 123 0.98 -0.52 -1.80
C VAL A 123 1.33 0.34 -3.01
N TRP A 124 1.41 -0.25 -4.21
CA TRP A 124 1.68 0.52 -5.43
C TRP A 124 0.46 1.30 -5.89
N LEU A 125 -0.75 0.69 -5.84
CA LEU A 125 -1.99 1.41 -6.17
C LEU A 125 -2.30 2.48 -5.12
N THR A 126 -2.01 2.25 -3.83
CA THR A 126 -2.11 3.27 -2.79
C THR A 126 -1.16 4.44 -3.06
N ALA A 127 0.12 4.16 -3.34
CA ALA A 127 1.07 5.23 -3.64
C ALA A 127 0.71 5.96 -4.93
N PHE A 128 0.31 5.24 -5.99
CA PHE A 128 -0.13 5.83 -7.25
C PHE A 128 -1.34 6.76 -7.08
N LEU A 129 -2.40 6.28 -6.44
CA LEU A 129 -3.58 7.09 -6.14
C LEU A 129 -3.19 8.39 -5.45
N ASN A 130 -2.38 8.29 -4.40
CA ASN A 130 -2.14 9.40 -3.50
C ASN A 130 -1.06 10.38 -3.99
N LEU A 131 -0.09 9.92 -4.77
CA LEU A 131 0.90 10.80 -5.37
C LEU A 131 0.37 11.48 -6.65
N PHE A 132 -0.29 10.73 -7.53
CA PHE A 132 -0.58 11.21 -8.89
C PHE A 132 -2.03 11.62 -9.11
N LEU A 133 -3.01 10.96 -8.48
CA LEU A 133 -4.41 11.31 -8.68
C LEU A 133 -4.87 12.35 -7.66
N GLU A 134 -4.65 12.13 -6.37
CA GLU A 134 -5.00 13.07 -5.30
C GLU A 134 -3.96 14.19 -5.14
N GLY A 135 -2.70 13.79 -5.06
CA GLY A 135 -1.56 14.69 -4.87
C GLY A 135 -1.19 15.48 -6.12
N GLN A 136 -1.55 14.99 -7.31
CA GLN A 136 -1.25 15.61 -8.62
C GLN A 136 0.23 15.98 -8.79
N LEU A 137 1.11 15.10 -8.31
CA LEU A 137 2.55 15.28 -8.42
C LEU A 137 2.98 15.37 -9.89
N LYS A 138 3.81 16.38 -10.21
CA LYS A 138 4.30 16.65 -11.56
C LYS A 138 5.83 16.56 -11.61
N PRO A 139 6.42 16.34 -12.81
CA PRO A 139 7.87 16.43 -12.99
C PRO A 139 8.42 17.77 -12.51
N GLY A 140 9.60 17.75 -11.88
CA GLY A 140 10.27 18.93 -11.32
C GLY A 140 9.76 19.37 -9.94
N GLN A 141 8.64 18.84 -9.44
CA GLN A 141 8.15 19.10 -8.10
C GLN A 141 8.90 18.32 -7.03
N ALA A 142 8.76 18.79 -5.78
CA ALA A 142 9.32 18.13 -4.59
C ALA A 142 8.22 17.46 -3.78
N VAL A 143 8.47 16.23 -3.31
CA VAL A 143 7.55 15.47 -2.46
C VAL A 143 8.24 14.95 -1.20
N LEU A 144 7.57 15.08 -0.05
CA LEU A 144 7.92 14.38 1.16
C LEU A 144 7.02 13.14 1.32
N ILE A 145 7.64 11.97 1.43
CA ILE A 145 6.96 10.70 1.70
C ILE A 145 7.33 10.24 3.11
N HIS A 146 6.42 10.33 4.05
CA HIS A 146 6.62 9.80 5.39
C HIS A 146 6.60 8.27 5.41
N ALA A 147 7.29 7.68 6.40
CA ALA A 147 7.46 6.22 6.53
C ALA A 147 8.05 5.56 5.26
N GLY A 148 9.14 6.12 4.71
CA GLY A 148 9.76 5.68 3.46
C GLY A 148 10.17 4.21 3.41
N GLY A 149 10.46 3.58 4.56
CA GLY A 149 10.75 2.15 4.65
C GLY A 149 9.51 1.25 4.64
N SER A 150 8.28 1.79 4.58
CA SER A 150 7.05 1.00 4.45
C SER A 150 6.85 0.50 3.01
N GLY A 151 5.91 -0.42 2.80
CA GLY A 151 5.55 -0.85 1.45
C GLY A 151 5.11 0.31 0.55
N VAL A 152 4.21 1.19 1.05
CA VAL A 152 3.77 2.40 0.32
C VAL A 152 4.93 3.36 0.10
N GLY A 153 5.80 3.54 1.12
CA GLY A 153 6.96 4.42 1.02
C GLY A 153 7.95 3.96 -0.03
N THR A 154 8.32 2.67 -0.04
CA THR A 154 9.27 2.11 -1.02
C THR A 154 8.74 2.16 -2.45
N ALA A 155 7.45 1.94 -2.66
CA ALA A 155 6.78 2.09 -3.96
C ALA A 155 6.72 3.56 -4.38
N GLY A 156 6.30 4.44 -3.46
CA GLY A 156 6.14 5.88 -3.71
C GLY A 156 7.44 6.57 -4.07
N ILE A 157 8.56 6.26 -3.38
CA ILE A 157 9.89 6.80 -3.68
C ILE A 157 10.27 6.49 -5.13
N GLN A 158 10.14 5.24 -5.54
CA GLN A 158 10.50 4.82 -6.89
C GLN A 158 9.63 5.47 -7.96
N MET A 159 8.29 5.46 -7.79
CA MET A 159 7.38 6.08 -8.75
C MET A 159 7.58 7.59 -8.85
N ALA A 160 7.79 8.29 -7.75
CA ALA A 160 8.03 9.73 -7.75
C ALA A 160 9.36 10.06 -8.45
N ARG A 161 10.43 9.30 -8.19
CA ARG A 161 11.72 9.42 -8.88
C ARG A 161 11.57 9.26 -10.40
N GLU A 162 10.94 8.17 -10.83
CA GLU A 162 10.74 7.88 -12.27
C GLU A 162 9.84 8.92 -12.95
N SER A 163 9.02 9.62 -12.19
CA SER A 163 8.18 10.72 -12.67
C SER A 163 8.92 12.07 -12.70
N GLY A 164 10.22 12.10 -12.39
CA GLY A 164 11.05 13.32 -12.40
C GLY A 164 10.82 14.25 -11.20
N ALA A 165 10.27 13.75 -10.09
CA ALA A 165 10.13 14.52 -8.86
C ALA A 165 11.35 14.39 -7.94
N THR A 166 11.63 15.44 -7.15
CA THR A 166 12.62 15.36 -6.06
C THR A 166 11.98 14.75 -4.83
N VAL A 167 12.52 13.62 -4.37
CA VAL A 167 11.94 12.84 -3.26
C VAL A 167 12.69 13.07 -1.96
N PHE A 168 11.96 13.46 -0.93
CA PHE A 168 12.38 13.49 0.46
C PHE A 168 11.58 12.43 1.23
N THR A 169 12.18 11.86 2.29
CA THR A 169 11.46 10.85 3.08
C THR A 169 11.90 10.83 4.54
N THR A 170 11.04 10.28 5.40
CA THR A 170 11.37 10.01 6.81
C THR A 170 11.35 8.52 7.09
N ALA A 171 12.28 8.05 7.91
CA ALA A 171 12.29 6.70 8.45
C ALA A 171 12.93 6.68 9.84
N GLY A 172 12.79 5.58 10.59
CA GLY A 172 13.19 5.52 12.01
C GLY A 172 14.41 4.63 12.29
N SER A 173 15.17 4.21 11.28
CA SER A 173 16.44 3.46 11.45
C SER A 173 17.35 3.66 10.26
N ASP A 174 18.67 3.51 10.48
CA ASP A 174 19.68 3.71 9.45
C ASP A 174 19.52 2.74 8.27
N GLN A 175 19.16 1.50 8.53
CA GLN A 175 18.87 0.52 7.46
C GLN A 175 17.74 1.00 6.56
N LYS A 176 16.64 1.52 7.12
CA LYS A 176 15.52 2.09 6.36
C LYS A 176 15.94 3.32 5.58
N LEU A 177 16.73 4.20 6.17
CA LEU A 177 17.24 5.40 5.51
C LEU A 177 18.16 5.05 4.34
N THR A 178 19.04 4.07 4.50
CA THR A 178 19.91 3.58 3.44
C THR A 178 19.08 3.03 2.28
N LYS A 179 18.10 2.16 2.58
CA LYS A 179 17.20 1.62 1.55
C LYS A 179 16.43 2.73 0.83
N CYS A 180 15.93 3.74 1.53
CA CYS A 180 15.25 4.87 0.90
C CYS A 180 16.16 5.62 -0.09
N ARG A 181 17.43 5.84 0.25
CA ARG A 181 18.40 6.49 -0.66
C ARG A 181 18.70 5.62 -1.88
N GLU A 182 18.89 4.32 -1.71
CA GLU A 182 19.05 3.35 -2.81
C GLU A 182 17.87 3.37 -3.78
N LEU A 183 16.65 3.57 -3.28
CA LEU A 183 15.43 3.66 -4.08
C LEU A 183 15.28 5.02 -4.78
N GLY A 184 16.12 6.02 -4.43
CA GLY A 184 16.16 7.31 -5.09
C GLY A 184 15.68 8.51 -4.28
N ALA A 185 15.54 8.39 -2.96
CA ALA A 185 15.31 9.54 -2.12
C ALA A 185 16.56 10.42 -2.06
N ARG A 186 16.42 11.72 -2.44
CA ARG A 186 17.48 12.72 -2.36
C ARG A 186 17.94 12.94 -0.91
N LEU A 187 17.00 12.94 0.03
CA LEU A 187 17.25 13.05 1.47
C LEU A 187 16.33 12.10 2.22
N ALA A 188 16.92 11.30 3.10
CA ALA A 188 16.21 10.41 4.01
C ALA A 188 16.54 10.83 5.44
N ILE A 189 15.53 11.23 6.21
CA ILE A 189 15.61 11.89 7.51
C ILE A 189 15.22 10.92 8.60
N ASN A 190 16.05 10.81 9.66
CA ASN A 190 15.72 10.03 10.83
C ASN A 190 14.84 10.84 11.79
N TYR A 191 13.53 10.61 11.73
CA TYR A 191 12.55 11.34 12.52
C TYR A 191 12.69 11.16 14.04
N LYS A 192 13.52 10.22 14.51
CA LYS A 192 13.75 10.00 15.93
C LYS A 192 14.76 10.97 16.54
N ILE A 193 15.66 11.51 15.71
CA ILE A 193 16.78 12.33 16.14
C ILE A 193 16.91 13.64 15.36
N GLN A 194 16.12 13.83 14.31
CA GLN A 194 16.13 15.01 13.46
C GLN A 194 14.73 15.62 13.34
N ASP A 195 14.66 16.94 13.30
CA ASP A 195 13.45 17.66 12.94
C ASP A 195 13.31 17.68 11.40
N PHE A 196 12.38 16.90 10.88
CA PHE A 196 12.21 16.78 9.44
C PHE A 196 11.83 18.09 8.77
N SER A 197 11.11 18.97 9.47
CA SER A 197 10.71 20.26 8.88
C SER A 197 11.92 21.15 8.66
N ARG A 198 12.82 21.22 9.62
CA ARG A 198 14.09 21.96 9.51
C ARG A 198 14.99 21.38 8.41
N GLU A 199 15.13 20.06 8.37
CA GLU A 199 15.95 19.38 7.35
C GLU A 199 15.42 19.66 5.93
N ILE A 200 14.10 19.59 5.73
CA ILE A 200 13.46 19.88 4.44
C ILE A 200 13.67 21.35 4.04
N LEU A 201 13.40 22.29 4.93
CA LEU A 201 13.59 23.72 4.63
C LEU A 201 15.05 24.04 4.32
N THR A 202 16.00 23.45 5.04
CA THR A 202 17.43 23.57 4.74
C THR A 202 17.77 23.02 3.36
N ALA A 203 17.32 21.79 3.06
CA ALA A 203 17.62 21.12 1.79
C ALA A 203 16.96 21.78 0.57
N THR A 204 15.93 22.58 0.79
CA THR A 204 15.18 23.30 -0.25
C THR A 204 15.42 24.82 -0.26
N ALA A 205 16.44 25.31 0.46
CA ALA A 205 16.72 26.73 0.63
C ALA A 205 15.48 27.55 1.05
N GLY A 206 14.71 27.01 1.99
CA GLY A 206 13.49 27.63 2.53
C GLY A 206 12.22 27.43 1.70
N GLN A 207 12.31 26.87 0.50
CA GLN A 207 11.14 26.73 -0.40
C GLN A 207 10.13 25.66 0.06
N GLY A 208 10.59 24.56 0.68
CA GLY A 208 9.72 23.46 1.08
C GLY A 208 9.36 22.49 -0.05
N VAL A 209 8.22 21.77 0.07
CA VAL A 209 7.78 20.72 -0.87
C VAL A 209 6.38 21.02 -1.43
N ASP A 210 6.10 20.49 -2.61
CA ASP A 210 4.81 20.66 -3.29
C ASP A 210 3.74 19.69 -2.75
N LEU A 211 4.19 18.53 -2.29
CA LEU A 211 3.32 17.43 -1.83
C LEU A 211 3.90 16.76 -0.58
N VAL A 212 3.03 16.39 0.35
CA VAL A 212 3.33 15.49 1.46
C VAL A 212 2.40 14.29 1.40
N LEU A 213 2.96 13.07 1.37
CA LEU A 213 2.23 11.81 1.56
C LEU A 213 2.38 11.37 3.01
N ASP A 214 1.27 11.38 3.75
CA ASP A 214 1.28 11.23 5.21
C ASP A 214 0.46 10.05 5.74
N PRO A 215 1.11 8.96 6.18
CA PRO A 215 0.49 7.89 6.95
C PRO A 215 0.51 8.12 8.47
N VAL A 216 1.08 9.24 8.95
CA VAL A 216 1.33 9.51 10.38
C VAL A 216 0.18 10.30 11.01
N GLY A 217 -0.24 11.38 10.39
CA GLY A 217 -1.39 12.17 10.84
C GLY A 217 -1.05 13.16 11.96
N GLY A 218 -1.85 13.18 13.02
CA GLY A 218 -1.91 14.25 14.01
C GLY A 218 -0.58 14.81 14.50
N SER A 219 0.35 13.95 14.91
CA SER A 219 1.64 14.41 15.46
C SER A 219 2.56 15.11 14.45
N TYR A 220 2.31 14.97 13.14
CA TYR A 220 3.13 15.59 12.09
C TYR A 220 2.44 16.75 11.37
N LEU A 221 1.12 16.91 11.58
CA LEU A 221 0.30 17.80 10.77
C LEU A 221 0.82 19.23 10.74
N GLN A 222 1.15 19.82 11.90
CA GLN A 222 1.64 21.20 11.99
C GLN A 222 2.95 21.38 11.20
N GLN A 223 3.92 20.48 11.36
CA GLN A 223 5.19 20.55 10.66
C GLN A 223 5.00 20.31 9.14
N ASN A 224 4.08 19.43 8.76
CA ASN A 224 3.73 19.20 7.35
C ASN A 224 3.20 20.48 6.69
N LEU A 225 2.34 21.25 7.37
CA LEU A 225 1.81 22.51 6.84
C LEU A 225 2.92 23.59 6.71
N GLN A 226 3.87 23.62 7.65
CA GLN A 226 4.98 24.56 7.60
C GLN A 226 5.88 24.38 6.38
N ILE A 227 6.16 23.12 6.00
CA ILE A 227 7.06 22.82 4.89
C ILE A 227 6.40 22.80 3.52
N LEU A 228 5.08 22.84 3.43
CA LEU A 228 4.39 22.92 2.16
C LEU A 228 4.61 24.30 1.51
N LYS A 229 4.85 24.30 0.20
CA LYS A 229 4.84 25.50 -0.64
C LYS A 229 3.46 26.10 -0.77
N GLU A 230 3.38 27.27 -1.38
CA GLU A 230 2.11 27.83 -1.83
C GLU A 230 1.38 26.86 -2.78
N ASN A 231 0.06 26.69 -2.61
CA ASN A 231 -0.80 25.70 -3.28
C ASN A 231 -0.42 24.23 -3.02
N GLY A 232 0.42 23.98 -2.01
CA GLY A 232 0.87 22.65 -1.65
C GLY A 232 -0.25 21.74 -1.17
N ARG A 233 -0.01 20.44 -1.24
CA ARG A 233 -0.99 19.39 -0.90
C ARG A 233 -0.45 18.47 0.19
N LEU A 234 -1.28 18.19 1.17
CA LEU A 234 -1.07 17.11 2.12
C LEU A 234 -2.09 16.00 1.83
N VAL A 235 -1.63 14.81 1.52
CA VAL A 235 -2.50 13.64 1.36
C VAL A 235 -2.31 12.71 2.54
N SER A 236 -3.31 12.65 3.42
CA SER A 236 -3.33 11.79 4.61
C SER A 236 -3.94 10.43 4.27
N ILE A 237 -3.17 9.37 4.49
CA ILE A 237 -3.54 7.98 4.20
C ILE A 237 -3.54 7.09 5.46
N GLY A 238 -3.19 7.65 6.61
CA GLY A 238 -3.14 6.93 7.89
C GLY A 238 -3.00 7.86 9.07
N LEU A 239 -3.12 7.29 10.27
CA LEU A 239 -3.17 8.02 11.54
C LEU A 239 -2.27 7.36 12.60
N LEU A 240 -1.09 6.89 12.20
CA LEU A 240 -0.16 6.17 13.08
C LEU A 240 0.32 7.01 14.28
N GLY A 241 0.39 8.33 14.11
CA GLY A 241 0.81 9.32 15.12
C GLY A 241 -0.36 10.08 15.76
N GLY A 242 -1.61 9.61 15.59
CA GLY A 242 -2.78 10.19 16.24
C GLY A 242 -3.84 10.72 15.27
N ARG A 243 -5.07 10.84 15.79
CA ARG A 243 -6.28 11.25 15.03
C ARG A 243 -6.55 12.74 15.10
N THR A 244 -6.03 13.42 16.09
CA THR A 244 -6.30 14.83 16.38
C THR A 244 -5.01 15.62 16.38
N ALA A 245 -5.10 16.88 15.97
CA ALA A 245 -4.03 17.87 16.06
C ALA A 245 -4.62 19.27 16.21
N GLU A 246 -3.89 20.14 16.90
CA GLU A 246 -4.09 21.59 16.79
C GLU A 246 -3.24 22.09 15.63
N ILE A 247 -3.80 22.97 14.80
CA ILE A 247 -3.11 23.56 13.66
C ILE A 247 -3.31 25.06 13.60
N ASP A 248 -2.29 25.76 13.15
CA ASP A 248 -2.40 27.15 12.77
C ASP A 248 -3.04 27.26 11.37
N LEU A 249 -4.30 27.66 11.31
CA LEU A 249 -5.01 27.87 10.05
C LEU A 249 -4.42 29.00 9.20
N GLY A 250 -3.57 29.84 9.77
CA GLY A 250 -2.81 30.86 9.02
C GLY A 250 -1.92 30.24 7.94
N TRP A 251 -1.33 29.06 8.18
CA TRP A 251 -0.59 28.33 7.16
C TRP A 251 -1.48 27.86 6.02
N VAL A 252 -2.67 27.33 6.35
CA VAL A 252 -3.62 26.84 5.35
C VAL A 252 -4.13 27.97 4.47
N LEU A 253 -4.53 29.08 5.10
CA LEU A 253 -5.03 30.26 4.39
C LEU A 253 -3.91 30.96 3.59
N GLY A 254 -2.79 31.27 4.26
CA GLY A 254 -1.71 32.10 3.68
C GLY A 254 -1.00 31.42 2.51
N LYS A 255 -0.96 30.07 2.48
CA LYS A 255 -0.35 29.31 1.39
C LYS A 255 -1.38 28.61 0.48
N SER A 256 -2.68 28.82 0.65
CA SER A 256 -3.76 28.16 -0.12
C SER A 256 -3.61 26.64 -0.13
N LEU A 257 -3.30 26.04 1.03
CA LEU A 257 -3.01 24.62 1.14
C LEU A 257 -4.26 23.74 0.96
N ARG A 258 -4.05 22.50 0.55
CA ARG A 258 -5.09 21.48 0.47
C ARG A 258 -4.73 20.30 1.37
N ILE A 259 -5.64 19.96 2.29
CA ILE A 259 -5.54 18.79 3.16
C ILE A 259 -6.56 17.77 2.65
N ILE A 260 -6.08 16.61 2.21
CA ILE A 260 -6.86 15.59 1.51
C ILE A 260 -6.78 14.29 2.32
N GLY A 261 -7.92 13.76 2.76
CA GLY A 261 -8.02 12.41 3.28
C GLY A 261 -8.29 11.41 2.15
N SER A 262 -7.57 10.29 2.11
CA SER A 262 -7.72 9.31 1.04
C SER A 262 -7.72 7.88 1.55
N ARG A 263 -8.62 7.06 1.00
CA ARG A 263 -8.72 5.62 1.26
C ARG A 263 -8.95 4.89 -0.05
N LEU A 264 -8.17 3.83 -0.31
CA LEU A 264 -8.32 3.01 -1.52
C LEU A 264 -9.39 1.92 -1.34
N ARG A 265 -9.41 1.25 -0.19
CA ARG A 265 -10.26 0.08 0.07
C ARG A 265 -11.77 0.35 -0.11
N SER A 266 -12.24 1.51 0.35
CA SER A 266 -13.66 1.90 0.33
C SER A 266 -14.13 2.58 -0.95
N ARG A 267 -13.27 2.68 -1.98
CA ARG A 267 -13.68 3.21 -3.28
C ARG A 267 -14.58 2.24 -4.01
N SER A 268 -15.41 2.75 -4.90
CA SER A 268 -16.27 1.92 -5.74
C SER A 268 -15.46 0.99 -6.65
N LEU A 269 -16.11 -0.04 -7.19
CA LEU A 269 -15.46 -0.95 -8.13
C LEU A 269 -14.94 -0.20 -9.36
N GLU A 270 -15.76 0.71 -9.93
CA GLU A 270 -15.40 1.51 -11.11
C GLU A 270 -14.18 2.40 -10.84
N GLU A 271 -14.10 3.02 -9.66
CA GLU A 271 -12.94 3.82 -9.27
C GLU A 271 -11.67 2.95 -9.18
N LYS A 272 -11.77 1.78 -8.54
CA LYS A 272 -10.65 0.82 -8.42
C LYS A 272 -10.18 0.35 -9.79
N ILE A 273 -11.11 0.01 -10.70
CA ILE A 273 -10.80 -0.36 -12.09
C ILE A 273 -10.08 0.80 -12.80
N SER A 274 -10.59 2.03 -12.66
CA SER A 274 -9.97 3.22 -13.27
C SER A 274 -8.55 3.44 -12.75
N ILE A 275 -8.33 3.33 -11.42
CA ILE A 275 -7.02 3.45 -10.78
C ILE A 275 -6.07 2.37 -11.32
N THR A 276 -6.51 1.11 -11.33
CA THR A 276 -5.71 -0.04 -11.80
C THR A 276 -5.31 0.13 -13.27
N ARG A 277 -6.24 0.54 -14.13
CA ARG A 277 -5.95 0.78 -15.56
C ARG A 277 -4.96 1.94 -15.77
N LYS A 278 -5.10 3.04 -15.02
CA LYS A 278 -4.17 4.18 -15.10
C LYS A 278 -2.78 3.80 -14.61
N PHE A 279 -2.69 3.09 -13.47
CA PHE A 279 -1.44 2.55 -12.95
C PHE A 279 -0.77 1.61 -13.96
N LYS A 280 -1.52 0.64 -14.51
CA LYS A 280 -1.03 -0.30 -15.53
C LYS A 280 -0.42 0.45 -16.73
N ARG A 281 -1.11 1.47 -17.23
CA ARG A 281 -0.61 2.25 -18.36
C ARG A 281 0.68 3.01 -18.07
N GLN A 282 0.84 3.57 -16.86
CA GLN A 282 1.92 4.48 -16.53
C GLN A 282 3.15 3.78 -15.93
N PHE A 283 2.97 2.80 -15.06
CA PHE A 283 4.04 2.23 -14.27
C PHE A 283 4.31 0.74 -14.52
N TRP A 284 3.36 0.00 -15.10
CA TRP A 284 3.56 -1.41 -15.37
C TRP A 284 4.72 -1.70 -16.35
N PRO A 285 4.96 -0.90 -17.39
CA PRO A 285 6.15 -1.04 -18.23
C PRO A 285 7.44 -0.92 -17.45
N LEU A 286 7.54 0.03 -16.51
CA LEU A 286 8.74 0.23 -15.69
C LEU A 286 9.01 -0.95 -14.74
N LEU A 287 7.95 -1.57 -14.21
CA LEU A 287 8.04 -2.80 -13.42
C LEU A 287 8.54 -3.98 -14.27
N ASN A 288 8.00 -4.15 -15.48
CA ASN A 288 8.41 -5.21 -16.40
C ASN A 288 9.87 -5.04 -16.87
N GLU A 289 10.33 -3.81 -17.04
CA GLU A 289 11.71 -3.48 -17.42
C GLU A 289 12.68 -3.55 -16.24
N GLY A 290 12.19 -3.77 -15.02
CA GLY A 290 13.01 -3.79 -13.80
C GLY A 290 13.59 -2.43 -13.41
N LYS A 291 13.05 -1.30 -13.93
CA LYS A 291 13.44 0.06 -13.52
C LYS A 291 12.95 0.40 -12.12
N ILE A 292 11.81 -0.15 -11.75
CA ILE A 292 11.22 -0.12 -10.43
C ILE A 292 10.82 -1.55 -10.04
N TRP A 293 10.84 -1.87 -8.75
CA TRP A 293 10.57 -3.25 -8.28
C TRP A 293 9.96 -3.27 -6.88
N PRO A 294 9.16 -4.29 -6.55
CA PRO A 294 8.63 -4.46 -5.21
C PRO A 294 9.75 -4.83 -4.22
N VAL A 295 9.83 -4.09 -3.12
CA VAL A 295 10.76 -4.38 -2.03
C VAL A 295 10.10 -5.36 -1.08
N ILE A 296 10.65 -6.57 -0.98
CA ILE A 296 10.21 -7.64 -0.09
C ILE A 296 11.24 -7.79 1.03
N ASP A 297 10.78 -7.72 2.27
CA ASP A 297 11.60 -7.89 3.46
C ASP A 297 11.67 -9.36 3.88
N ARG A 298 10.51 -9.99 3.99
CA ARG A 298 10.40 -11.36 4.47
C ARG A 298 9.18 -12.08 3.91
N VAL A 299 9.33 -13.39 3.74
CA VAL A 299 8.26 -14.30 3.36
C VAL A 299 8.00 -15.24 4.54
N PHE A 300 6.73 -15.46 4.86
CA PHE A 300 6.25 -16.43 5.86
C PHE A 300 5.27 -17.39 5.20
N PRO A 301 5.18 -18.65 5.63
CA PRO A 301 4.06 -19.51 5.27
C PRO A 301 2.76 -18.93 5.85
N ILE A 302 1.62 -19.10 5.17
CA ILE A 302 0.32 -18.54 5.58
C ILE A 302 -0.09 -18.96 6.99
N ILE A 303 0.28 -20.17 7.41
CA ILE A 303 0.00 -20.68 8.77
C ILE A 303 0.71 -19.85 9.86
N GLU A 304 1.74 -19.11 9.52
CA GLU A 304 2.47 -18.20 10.41
C GLU A 304 1.99 -16.73 10.31
N ALA A 305 0.78 -16.49 9.80
CA ALA A 305 0.22 -15.15 9.64
C ALA A 305 0.25 -14.34 10.95
N GLN A 306 0.10 -14.98 12.11
CA GLN A 306 0.21 -14.34 13.42
C GLN A 306 1.61 -13.74 13.63
N ALA A 307 2.66 -14.51 13.36
CA ALA A 307 4.05 -14.05 13.49
C ALA A 307 4.38 -12.94 12.49
N ALA A 308 3.87 -13.06 11.26
CA ALA A 308 4.01 -12.01 10.24
C ALA A 308 3.33 -10.69 10.66
N HIS A 309 2.14 -10.74 11.26
CA HIS A 309 1.45 -9.58 11.82
C HIS A 309 2.26 -8.93 12.96
N GLU A 310 2.83 -9.72 13.85
CA GLU A 310 3.68 -9.23 14.93
C GLU A 310 4.94 -8.54 14.40
N TYR A 311 5.59 -9.14 13.42
CA TYR A 311 6.75 -8.58 12.75
C TYR A 311 6.47 -7.19 12.15
N VAL A 312 5.34 -7.03 11.45
CA VAL A 312 4.91 -5.74 10.89
C VAL A 312 4.50 -4.77 11.99
N ARG A 313 3.84 -5.23 13.05
CA ARG A 313 3.43 -4.41 14.20
C ARG A 313 4.63 -3.75 14.88
N GLU A 314 5.73 -4.47 14.99
CA GLU A 314 6.97 -4.00 15.59
C GLU A 314 7.79 -3.07 14.66
N ASN A 315 7.27 -2.76 13.47
CA ASN A 315 7.95 -1.91 12.48
C ASN A 315 9.34 -2.43 12.05
N ARG A 316 9.57 -3.74 12.10
CA ARG A 316 10.87 -4.34 11.72
C ARG A 316 11.08 -4.31 10.20
N ASN A 317 10.01 -4.46 9.44
CA ASN A 317 10.05 -4.62 7.98
C ASN A 317 10.57 -3.40 7.22
N ILE A 318 11.22 -3.67 6.08
CA ILE A 318 11.55 -2.71 5.01
C ILE A 318 10.84 -3.16 3.74
N GLY A 319 9.79 -2.44 3.34
CA GLY A 319 8.92 -2.90 2.25
C GLY A 319 7.86 -3.89 2.74
N LYS A 320 7.60 -4.92 1.96
CA LYS A 320 6.50 -5.88 2.13
C LYS A 320 6.89 -7.13 2.92
N VAL A 321 5.94 -7.63 3.68
CA VAL A 321 5.97 -8.96 4.30
C VAL A 321 4.94 -9.81 3.59
N ILE A 322 5.36 -10.95 3.07
CA ILE A 322 4.56 -11.82 2.22
C ILE A 322 4.10 -13.04 3.02
N LEU A 323 2.94 -13.54 2.70
CA LEU A 323 2.41 -14.83 3.16
C LEU A 323 2.26 -15.74 1.95
N GLU A 324 3.00 -16.83 1.89
CA GLU A 324 2.86 -17.84 0.85
C GLU A 324 1.90 -18.94 1.25
N ILE A 325 1.11 -19.40 0.30
CA ILE A 325 0.15 -20.47 0.46
C ILE A 325 0.67 -21.67 -0.29
N ASP A 326 1.15 -22.67 0.44
CA ASP A 326 1.52 -23.95 -0.13
C ASP A 326 0.24 -24.67 -0.56
N VAL A 327 0.12 -24.95 -1.85
CA VAL A 327 -0.93 -25.84 -2.38
C VAL A 327 -0.36 -27.24 -2.33
N VAL A 328 -0.84 -28.02 -1.38
CA VAL A 328 -0.59 -29.46 -1.28
C VAL A 328 -1.27 -30.18 -2.44
#